data_9e529f0c77fcadbfea915e2ac6f2924b
#
_entry.id   9e529f0c77fcadbfea915e2ac6f2924b
#
_cell.length_a   1.000
_cell.length_b   1.000
_cell.length_c   1.000
_cell.angle_alpha   90.00
_cell.angle_beta   90.00
_cell.angle_gamma   90.00
#
_symmetry.space_group_name_H-M   'P 1'
#
loop_
_entity.id
_entity.type
_entity.pdbx_description
1 polymer ?
#
loop_
_entity_poly.entity_id
_entity_poly.type
_entity_poly.pdbx_seq_one_letter_code
_entity_poly.pdbx_strand_id
1 'polypeptide(L)'
;MFDQLDIVEERYEQLNELLSDPDVVNDSDKLRKYSKEQADLQKTVDVYRNYKAKKEELADIEEMLSETDDKEEVEMLKEESNGIKAELPNLEEELKILLIPKDPNDDKDVIVEIRAAAGGDEAAIFAGDLMRMYSKYAESQGFKTEIVEASESDHGGYKEISFSVSGNGAYSKLKFENGAHRVQRVPETESGGRIHTSTATVAVLPEVEDVEIEIRNEDLKIDTYRSSGAGGQHVNTTDSAVRITHLPTSVIATSSEKSQIQNREKAMKVLKARLYDMKVQEEQQKYASQRKSAVGTGDRSERIRTYNYPQSRVTDHRIGLTLQKLGQIMEGHLEEIIDALTLSEQTDKLKELNNGEL
;
A
#
# COMPACT_ATOMS: atom_id res chain seq x y z
N MET A 1 -14.83 -7.95 18.16
CA MET A 1 -14.93 -6.53 17.74
C MET A 1 -14.73 -5.58 18.91
N PHE A 2 -15.57 -5.56 19.93
CA PHE A 2 -15.44 -4.59 21.03
C PHE A 2 -14.15 -4.75 21.82
N ASP A 3 -13.71 -5.97 22.13
CA ASP A 3 -12.41 -6.22 22.78
C ASP A 3 -11.22 -5.66 21.95
N GLN A 4 -11.32 -5.67 20.62
CA GLN A 4 -10.31 -5.07 19.75
C GLN A 4 -10.34 -3.54 19.81
N LEU A 5 -11.55 -2.94 19.90
CA LEU A 5 -11.72 -1.49 20.02
C LEU A 5 -11.20 -0.97 21.37
N ASP A 6 -11.37 -1.75 22.43
CA ASP A 6 -10.80 -1.42 23.75
C ASP A 6 -9.27 -1.40 23.70
N ILE A 7 -8.64 -2.38 23.03
CA ILE A 7 -7.19 -2.43 22.80
C ILE A 7 -6.72 -1.21 21.98
N VAL A 8 -7.47 -0.84 20.92
CA VAL A 8 -7.16 0.33 20.08
C VAL A 8 -7.23 1.63 20.91
N GLU A 9 -8.26 1.78 21.75
CA GLU A 9 -8.38 2.95 22.62
C GLU A 9 -7.26 3.01 23.67
N GLU A 10 -6.92 1.88 24.29
CA GLU A 10 -5.79 1.80 25.24
C GLU A 10 -4.47 2.16 24.54
N ARG A 11 -4.26 1.67 23.32
CA ARG A 11 -3.08 2.03 22.53
C ARG A 11 -3.02 3.52 22.19
N TYR A 12 -4.14 4.12 21.86
CA TYR A 12 -4.24 5.56 21.59
C TYR A 12 -3.86 6.39 22.83
N GLU A 13 -4.32 6.01 24.04
CA GLU A 13 -3.93 6.69 25.27
C GLU A 13 -2.43 6.52 25.58
N GLN A 14 -1.87 5.33 25.38
CA GLN A 14 -0.43 5.11 25.51
C GLN A 14 0.36 6.01 24.55
N LEU A 15 -0.11 6.20 23.32
CA LEU A 15 0.53 7.08 22.34
C LEU A 15 0.47 8.56 22.79
N ASN A 16 -0.64 9.00 23.38
CA ASN A 16 -0.77 10.35 23.95
C ASN A 16 0.24 10.57 25.08
N GLU A 17 0.45 9.59 25.94
CA GLU A 17 1.45 9.64 27.01
C GLU A 17 2.87 9.67 26.43
N LEU A 18 3.19 8.79 25.47
CA LEU A 18 4.50 8.73 24.82
C LEU A 18 4.83 10.02 24.06
N LEU A 19 3.87 10.63 23.39
CA LEU A 19 4.06 11.91 22.69
C LEU A 19 4.29 13.09 23.64
N SER A 20 3.97 12.93 24.91
CA SER A 20 4.24 13.90 25.96
C SER A 20 5.59 13.66 26.68
N ASP A 21 6.26 12.53 26.39
CA ASP A 21 7.55 12.18 27.00
C ASP A 21 8.70 12.98 26.35
N PRO A 22 9.53 13.69 27.16
CA PRO A 22 10.67 14.44 26.64
C PRO A 22 11.67 13.62 25.83
N ASP A 23 11.84 12.33 26.13
CA ASP A 23 12.75 11.44 25.41
C ASP A 23 12.24 11.10 23.99
N VAL A 24 10.93 11.09 23.80
CA VAL A 24 10.29 10.90 22.49
C VAL A 24 10.24 12.22 21.71
N VAL A 25 9.94 13.34 22.38
CA VAL A 25 9.88 14.67 21.75
C VAL A 25 11.25 15.08 21.17
N ASN A 26 12.34 14.68 21.79
CA ASN A 26 13.70 14.96 21.33
C ASN A 26 14.20 14.00 20.22
N ASP A 27 13.49 12.92 19.95
CA ASP A 27 13.79 11.93 18.92
C ASP A 27 12.82 12.11 17.75
N SER A 28 13.29 12.74 16.67
CA SER A 28 12.43 13.08 15.52
C SER A 28 11.78 11.87 14.85
N ASP A 29 12.47 10.71 14.84
CA ASP A 29 11.97 9.50 14.19
C ASP A 29 10.86 8.84 15.02
N LYS A 30 11.07 8.77 16.34
CA LYS A 30 10.02 8.27 17.26
C LYS A 30 8.81 9.20 17.29
N LEU A 31 9.04 10.51 17.34
CA LEU A 31 7.98 11.51 17.33
C LEU A 31 7.13 11.37 16.05
N ARG A 32 7.76 11.29 14.88
CA ARG A 32 7.07 11.12 13.60
C ARG A 32 6.28 9.81 13.55
N LYS A 33 6.89 8.71 13.98
CA LYS A 33 6.25 7.39 14.01
C LYS A 33 5.03 7.37 14.91
N TYR A 34 5.15 7.84 16.16
CA TYR A 34 4.05 7.80 17.11
C TYR A 34 2.94 8.81 16.77
N SER A 35 3.29 10.00 16.23
CA SER A 35 2.29 10.96 15.74
C SER A 35 1.49 10.40 14.56
N LYS A 36 2.13 9.67 13.63
CA LYS A 36 1.42 9.02 12.53
C LYS A 36 0.48 7.93 13.04
N GLU A 37 0.98 7.06 13.94
CA GLU A 37 0.17 5.98 14.53
C GLU A 37 -1.03 6.55 15.31
N GLN A 38 -0.83 7.61 16.09
CA GLN A 38 -1.91 8.29 16.82
C GLN A 38 -2.98 8.86 15.87
N ALA A 39 -2.55 9.56 14.80
CA ALA A 39 -3.45 10.14 13.81
C ALA A 39 -4.27 9.06 13.09
N ASP A 40 -3.67 7.90 12.81
CA ASP A 40 -4.35 6.76 12.19
C ASP A 40 -5.43 6.14 13.08
N LEU A 41 -5.22 6.12 14.40
CA LEU A 41 -6.17 5.57 15.36
C LEU A 41 -7.25 6.57 15.80
N GLN A 42 -6.98 7.88 15.70
CA GLN A 42 -7.85 8.93 16.22
C GLN A 42 -9.31 8.78 15.78
N LYS A 43 -9.54 8.63 14.46
CA LYS A 43 -10.91 8.51 13.94
C LYS A 43 -11.64 7.30 14.53
N THR A 44 -10.97 6.17 14.67
CA THR A 44 -11.55 4.94 15.25
C THR A 44 -11.93 5.15 16.70
N VAL A 45 -11.06 5.82 17.48
CA VAL A 45 -11.30 6.11 18.89
C VAL A 45 -12.44 7.12 19.07
N ASP A 46 -12.51 8.16 18.24
CA ASP A 46 -13.58 9.16 18.30
C ASP A 46 -14.96 8.54 18.04
N VAL A 47 -15.08 7.70 17.03
CA VAL A 47 -16.33 6.98 16.71
C VAL A 47 -16.66 5.98 17.82
N TYR A 48 -15.67 5.29 18.38
CA TYR A 48 -15.90 4.34 19.47
C TYR A 48 -16.34 5.01 20.76
N ARG A 49 -15.75 6.16 21.10
CA ARG A 49 -16.18 6.97 22.25
C ARG A 49 -17.61 7.48 22.08
N ASN A 50 -17.96 7.93 20.88
CA ASN A 50 -19.32 8.33 20.56
C ASN A 50 -20.30 7.14 20.71
N TYR A 51 -19.93 5.97 20.23
CA TYR A 51 -20.74 4.74 20.39
C TYR A 51 -20.95 4.40 21.88
N LYS A 52 -19.89 4.45 22.71
CA LYS A 52 -20.00 4.20 24.16
C LYS A 52 -20.89 5.23 24.84
N ALA A 53 -20.72 6.50 24.53
CA ALA A 53 -21.54 7.58 25.09
C ALA A 53 -23.02 7.41 24.73
N LYS A 54 -23.32 7.08 23.46
CA LYS A 54 -24.70 6.81 23.02
C LYS A 54 -25.31 5.59 23.67
N LYS A 55 -24.53 4.57 23.94
CA LYS A 55 -24.98 3.36 24.63
C LYS A 55 -25.26 3.62 26.11
N GLU A 56 -24.45 4.44 26.78
CA GLU A 56 -24.65 4.88 28.14
C GLU A 56 -25.90 5.78 28.24
N GLU A 57 -26.02 6.77 27.36
CA GLU A 57 -27.20 7.64 27.25
C GLU A 57 -28.50 6.82 27.06
N LEU A 58 -28.45 5.77 26.23
CA LEU A 58 -29.59 4.87 26.04
C LEU A 58 -29.95 4.11 27.33
N ALA A 59 -28.94 3.64 28.08
CA ALA A 59 -29.17 2.95 29.34
C ALA A 59 -29.79 3.88 30.39
N ASP A 60 -29.30 5.13 30.47
CA ASP A 60 -29.85 6.14 31.38
C ASP A 60 -31.32 6.48 31.03
N ILE A 61 -31.63 6.61 29.73
CA ILE A 61 -33.01 6.83 29.27
C ILE A 61 -33.91 5.65 29.60
N GLU A 62 -33.44 4.41 29.46
CA GLU A 62 -34.19 3.20 29.81
C GLU A 62 -34.43 3.11 31.31
N GLU A 63 -33.49 3.54 32.14
CA GLU A 63 -33.65 3.65 33.60
C GLU A 63 -34.72 4.72 33.95
N MET A 64 -34.62 5.91 33.36
CA MET A 64 -35.60 7.00 33.57
C MET A 64 -37.01 6.57 33.13
N LEU A 65 -37.12 5.85 32.01
CA LEU A 65 -38.41 5.30 31.52
C LEU A 65 -39.03 4.29 32.49
N SER A 66 -38.20 3.62 33.32
CA SER A 66 -38.67 2.71 34.35
C SER A 66 -39.18 3.38 35.61
N GLU A 67 -38.72 4.62 35.87
CA GLU A 67 -38.99 5.38 37.10
C GLU A 67 -40.08 6.44 36.94
N THR A 68 -40.38 6.90 35.70
CA THR A 68 -41.38 7.97 35.48
C THR A 68 -42.74 7.44 35.02
N ASP A 69 -43.80 8.01 35.62
CA ASP A 69 -45.19 7.74 35.29
C ASP A 69 -45.83 8.88 34.46
N ASP A 70 -45.08 9.97 34.21
CA ASP A 70 -45.60 11.11 33.46
C ASP A 70 -45.62 10.80 31.96
N LYS A 71 -46.84 10.92 31.36
CA LYS A 71 -47.05 10.55 29.98
C LYS A 71 -46.30 11.39 28.95
N GLU A 72 -46.16 12.71 29.24
CA GLU A 72 -45.42 13.62 28.33
C GLU A 72 -43.94 13.32 28.37
N GLU A 73 -43.39 13.06 29.52
CA GLU A 73 -41.98 12.69 29.73
C GLU A 73 -41.68 11.31 29.11
N VAL A 74 -42.55 10.33 29.31
CA VAL A 74 -42.44 9.00 28.69
C VAL A 74 -42.44 9.07 27.16
N GLU A 75 -43.24 9.95 26.55
CA GLU A 75 -43.31 10.09 25.09
C GLU A 75 -42.00 10.72 24.55
N MET A 76 -41.46 11.74 25.22
CA MET A 76 -40.22 12.39 24.87
C MET A 76 -39.00 11.44 25.00
N LEU A 77 -38.88 10.73 26.13
CA LEU A 77 -37.82 9.74 26.36
C LEU A 77 -37.89 8.57 25.35
N LYS A 78 -39.06 8.17 24.92
CA LYS A 78 -39.22 7.15 23.87
C LYS A 78 -38.77 7.63 22.50
N GLU A 79 -39.05 8.87 22.13
CA GLU A 79 -38.58 9.46 20.88
C GLU A 79 -37.05 9.50 20.88
N GLU A 80 -36.42 9.95 21.96
CA GLU A 80 -35.00 10.04 22.13
C GLU A 80 -34.32 8.64 22.10
N SER A 81 -34.87 7.67 22.85
CA SER A 81 -34.45 6.27 22.81
C SER A 81 -34.50 5.67 21.40
N ASN A 82 -35.59 5.94 20.66
CA ASN A 82 -35.73 5.45 19.27
C ASN A 82 -34.70 6.11 18.32
N GLY A 83 -34.37 7.38 18.51
CA GLY A 83 -33.35 8.09 17.78
C GLY A 83 -31.97 7.43 17.98
N ILE A 84 -31.58 7.20 19.23
CA ILE A 84 -30.31 6.56 19.58
C ILE A 84 -30.26 5.12 19.06
N LYS A 85 -31.35 4.35 19.20
CA LYS A 85 -31.46 2.98 18.67
C LYS A 85 -31.32 2.89 17.14
N ALA A 86 -31.66 3.96 16.42
CA ALA A 86 -31.46 4.05 14.99
C ALA A 86 -30.03 4.44 14.60
N GLU A 87 -29.33 5.21 15.45
CA GLU A 87 -27.93 5.64 15.21
C GLU A 87 -26.92 4.54 15.53
N LEU A 88 -27.12 3.76 16.60
CA LEU A 88 -26.17 2.75 17.07
C LEU A 88 -25.75 1.74 15.99
N PRO A 89 -26.65 1.17 15.17
CA PRO A 89 -26.26 0.24 14.11
C PRO A 89 -25.35 0.89 13.05
N ASN A 90 -25.56 2.19 12.74
CA ASN A 90 -24.73 2.91 11.78
C ASN A 90 -23.31 3.12 12.33
N LEU A 91 -23.19 3.46 13.63
CA LEU A 91 -21.89 3.56 14.31
C LEU A 91 -21.20 2.21 14.39
N GLU A 92 -21.92 1.12 14.62
CA GLU A 92 -21.36 -0.23 14.61
C GLU A 92 -20.82 -0.63 13.22
N GLU A 93 -21.53 -0.28 12.14
CA GLU A 93 -21.06 -0.50 10.78
C GLU A 93 -19.82 0.36 10.48
N GLU A 94 -19.81 1.63 10.86
CA GLU A 94 -18.64 2.49 10.70
C GLU A 94 -17.42 1.94 11.47
N LEU A 95 -17.60 1.50 12.70
CA LEU A 95 -16.55 0.88 13.51
C LEU A 95 -16.01 -0.41 12.89
N LYS A 96 -16.84 -1.25 12.30
CA LYS A 96 -16.40 -2.43 11.57
C LYS A 96 -15.50 -2.06 10.39
N ILE A 97 -15.87 -1.02 9.65
CA ILE A 97 -15.07 -0.53 8.51
C ILE A 97 -13.72 0.03 9.00
N LEU A 98 -13.72 0.77 10.11
CA LEU A 98 -12.51 1.35 10.69
C LEU A 98 -11.56 0.32 11.30
N LEU A 99 -12.05 -0.85 11.69
CA LEU A 99 -11.23 -1.97 12.16
C LEU A 99 -10.57 -2.78 11.02
N ILE A 100 -10.96 -2.55 9.76
CA ILE A 100 -10.30 -3.21 8.63
C ILE A 100 -8.84 -2.77 8.60
N PRO A 101 -7.87 -3.70 8.62
CA PRO A 101 -6.46 -3.33 8.54
C PRO A 101 -6.18 -2.54 7.26
N LYS A 102 -5.65 -1.33 7.41
CA LYS A 102 -5.18 -0.54 6.28
C LYS A 102 -3.95 -1.21 5.66
N ASP A 103 -3.87 -1.23 4.33
CA ASP A 103 -2.64 -1.66 3.67
C ASP A 103 -1.53 -0.64 4.02
N PRO A 104 -0.37 -1.08 4.55
CA PRO A 104 0.73 -0.18 4.89
C PRO A 104 1.26 0.62 3.69
N ASN A 105 0.89 0.21 2.48
CA ASN A 105 1.25 0.91 1.26
C ASN A 105 0.22 1.96 0.81
N ASP A 106 -0.98 2.01 1.43
CA ASP A 106 -2.07 2.89 0.98
C ASP A 106 -1.69 4.37 0.91
N ASP A 107 -0.80 4.83 1.80
CA ASP A 107 -0.32 6.23 1.84
C ASP A 107 0.88 6.50 0.91
N LYS A 108 1.44 5.47 0.26
CA LYS A 108 2.65 5.61 -0.56
C LYS A 108 2.35 6.21 -1.92
N ASP A 109 3.38 6.83 -2.48
CA ASP A 109 3.45 7.15 -3.89
C ASP A 109 3.52 5.88 -4.72
N VAL A 110 3.15 5.94 -5.99
CA VAL A 110 3.11 4.76 -6.87
C VAL A 110 3.90 4.96 -8.15
N ILE A 111 4.42 3.86 -8.66
CA ILE A 111 4.90 3.75 -10.03
C ILE A 111 3.87 2.94 -10.82
N VAL A 112 3.33 3.55 -11.85
CA VAL A 112 2.40 2.91 -12.80
C VAL A 112 3.17 2.54 -14.05
N GLU A 113 3.17 1.24 -14.38
CA GLU A 113 3.77 0.73 -15.60
C GLU A 113 2.68 0.21 -16.52
N ILE A 114 2.67 0.67 -17.77
CA ILE A 114 1.72 0.22 -18.78
C ILE A 114 2.51 -0.39 -19.94
N ARG A 115 2.16 -1.59 -20.32
CA ARG A 115 2.78 -2.30 -21.45
C ARG A 115 1.73 -2.72 -22.46
N ALA A 116 2.02 -2.48 -23.73
CA ALA A 116 1.28 -3.08 -24.82
C ALA A 116 1.43 -4.62 -24.76
N ALA A 117 0.30 -5.33 -24.85
CA ALA A 117 0.30 -6.79 -24.82
C ALA A 117 -0.20 -7.34 -26.17
N ALA A 118 -1.35 -8.00 -26.23
CA ALA A 118 -1.85 -8.57 -27.48
C ALA A 118 -2.55 -7.51 -28.36
N GLY A 119 -2.11 -7.32 -29.59
CA GLY A 119 -2.77 -6.41 -30.55
C GLY A 119 -1.83 -5.55 -31.40
N GLY A 120 -0.50 -5.70 -31.25
CA GLY A 120 0.47 -4.94 -32.04
C GLY A 120 0.37 -3.42 -31.80
N ASP A 121 0.39 -2.63 -32.87
CA ASP A 121 0.35 -1.16 -32.80
C ASP A 121 -0.88 -0.62 -32.07
N GLU A 122 -2.03 -1.27 -32.24
CA GLU A 122 -3.25 -0.89 -31.56
C GLU A 122 -3.14 -1.04 -30.02
N ALA A 123 -2.43 -2.06 -29.55
CA ALA A 123 -2.15 -2.22 -28.13
C ALA A 123 -1.24 -1.11 -27.59
N ALA A 124 -0.28 -0.62 -28.40
CA ALA A 124 0.59 0.49 -28.04
C ALA A 124 -0.19 1.83 -28.00
N ILE A 125 -1.09 2.07 -28.95
CA ILE A 125 -1.97 3.24 -28.95
C ILE A 125 -2.88 3.21 -27.70
N PHE A 126 -3.44 2.03 -27.38
CA PHE A 126 -4.27 1.86 -26.21
C PHE A 126 -3.49 2.07 -24.89
N ALA A 127 -2.23 1.66 -24.82
CA ALA A 127 -1.37 1.97 -23.66
C ALA A 127 -1.20 3.49 -23.49
N GLY A 128 -1.08 4.25 -24.58
CA GLY A 128 -1.08 5.71 -24.55
C GLY A 128 -2.41 6.31 -24.07
N ASP A 129 -3.53 5.73 -24.48
CA ASP A 129 -4.85 6.16 -24.02
C ASP A 129 -5.03 5.93 -22.51
N LEU A 130 -4.57 4.77 -21.99
CA LEU A 130 -4.59 4.48 -20.55
C LEU A 130 -3.69 5.44 -19.76
N MET A 131 -2.47 5.71 -20.25
CA MET A 131 -1.58 6.69 -19.62
C MET A 131 -2.25 8.05 -19.51
N ARG A 132 -2.87 8.54 -20.59
CA ARG A 132 -3.60 9.80 -20.59
C ARG A 132 -4.78 9.78 -19.60
N MET A 133 -5.54 8.71 -19.56
CA MET A 133 -6.65 8.52 -18.62
C MET A 133 -6.19 8.62 -17.17
N TYR A 134 -5.12 7.89 -16.81
CA TYR A 134 -4.59 7.93 -15.45
C TYR A 134 -3.96 9.27 -15.08
N SER A 135 -3.29 9.93 -16.03
CA SER A 135 -2.73 11.27 -15.79
C SER A 135 -3.82 12.29 -15.49
N LYS A 136 -4.93 12.27 -16.24
CA LYS A 136 -6.09 13.14 -15.98
C LYS A 136 -6.78 12.82 -14.65
N TYR A 137 -6.91 11.53 -14.34
CA TYR A 137 -7.43 11.13 -13.03
C TYR A 137 -6.53 11.64 -11.89
N ALA A 138 -5.22 11.44 -11.99
CA ALA A 138 -4.27 11.92 -11.00
C ALA A 138 -4.35 13.45 -10.83
N GLU A 139 -4.44 14.21 -11.93
CA GLU A 139 -4.62 15.65 -11.89
C GLU A 139 -5.92 16.06 -11.19
N SER A 140 -7.04 15.37 -11.45
CA SER A 140 -8.32 15.63 -10.78
C SER A 140 -8.28 15.38 -9.27
N GLN A 141 -7.44 14.45 -8.82
CA GLN A 141 -7.22 14.14 -7.39
C GLN A 141 -6.13 15.03 -6.75
N GLY A 142 -5.52 15.94 -7.51
CA GLY A 142 -4.43 16.78 -7.02
C GLY A 142 -3.09 16.08 -6.89
N PHE A 143 -2.94 14.90 -7.49
CA PHE A 143 -1.68 14.15 -7.52
C PHE A 143 -0.75 14.71 -8.61
N LYS A 144 0.56 14.56 -8.40
CA LYS A 144 1.57 14.90 -9.40
C LYS A 144 1.95 13.66 -10.19
N THR A 145 2.12 13.82 -11.50
CA THR A 145 2.58 12.75 -12.38
C THR A 145 3.90 13.13 -13.03
N GLU A 146 4.85 12.18 -13.07
CA GLU A 146 6.15 12.37 -13.72
C GLU A 146 6.50 11.10 -14.51
N ILE A 147 6.89 11.27 -15.78
CA ILE A 147 7.32 10.14 -16.62
C ILE A 147 8.71 9.69 -16.17
N VAL A 148 8.83 8.41 -15.80
CA VAL A 148 10.10 7.78 -15.40
C VAL A 148 10.81 7.19 -16.62
N GLU A 149 10.09 6.43 -17.43
CA GLU A 149 10.62 5.79 -18.64
C GLU A 149 9.52 5.65 -19.69
N ALA A 150 9.86 5.86 -20.96
CA ALA A 150 8.92 5.70 -22.05
C ALA A 150 9.61 5.06 -23.26
N SER A 151 8.99 4.00 -23.80
CA SER A 151 9.35 3.37 -25.06
C SER A 151 8.22 3.57 -26.06
N GLU A 152 8.40 4.52 -26.98
CA GLU A 152 7.39 4.88 -27.96
C GLU A 152 7.25 3.80 -29.05
N SER A 153 6.07 3.73 -29.68
CA SER A 153 5.80 2.92 -30.85
C SER A 153 5.88 3.77 -32.11
N ASP A 154 6.30 3.15 -33.24
CA ASP A 154 6.45 3.83 -34.51
C ASP A 154 5.13 4.37 -35.08
N HIS A 155 4.01 3.81 -34.65
CA HIS A 155 2.65 4.19 -35.09
C HIS A 155 1.88 5.00 -34.01
N GLY A 156 2.57 5.54 -33.01
CA GLY A 156 1.99 6.26 -31.90
C GLY A 156 1.71 5.39 -30.68
N GLY A 157 1.54 6.03 -29.51
CA GLY A 157 1.42 5.36 -28.24
C GLY A 157 2.74 4.79 -27.72
N TYR A 158 2.66 3.83 -26.79
CA TYR A 158 3.83 3.31 -26.09
C TYR A 158 3.86 1.78 -26.12
N LYS A 159 5.02 1.22 -26.45
CA LYS A 159 5.31 -0.21 -26.21
C LYS A 159 5.35 -0.49 -24.71
N GLU A 160 5.98 0.43 -23.98
CA GLU A 160 6.05 0.45 -22.53
C GLU A 160 6.16 1.90 -22.04
N ILE A 161 5.45 2.25 -20.97
CA ILE A 161 5.59 3.53 -20.29
C ILE A 161 5.48 3.33 -18.80
N SER A 162 6.39 3.97 -18.05
CA SER A 162 6.39 4.04 -16.59
C SER A 162 6.31 5.48 -16.15
N PHE A 163 5.45 5.80 -15.21
CA PHE A 163 5.33 7.12 -14.61
C PHE A 163 5.02 7.00 -13.13
N SER A 164 5.54 7.96 -12.37
CA SER A 164 5.21 8.08 -10.95
C SER A 164 3.94 8.91 -10.76
N VAL A 165 3.17 8.56 -9.73
CA VAL A 165 2.03 9.33 -9.25
C VAL A 165 2.23 9.59 -7.77
N SER A 166 2.50 10.85 -7.41
CA SER A 166 2.82 11.25 -6.04
C SER A 166 1.68 12.05 -5.43
N GLY A 167 1.25 11.62 -4.25
CA GLY A 167 0.21 12.26 -3.48
C GLY A 167 -0.35 11.35 -2.40
N ASN A 168 -0.87 11.95 -1.34
CA ASN A 168 -1.40 11.20 -0.21
C ASN A 168 -2.54 10.26 -0.63
N GLY A 169 -2.36 8.96 -0.42
CA GLY A 169 -3.34 7.95 -0.79
C GLY A 169 -3.34 7.55 -2.27
N ALA A 170 -2.29 7.88 -3.05
CA ALA A 170 -2.20 7.54 -4.47
C ALA A 170 -2.28 6.02 -4.68
N TYR A 171 -1.57 5.23 -3.87
CA TYR A 171 -1.62 3.76 -3.95
C TYR A 171 -3.02 3.23 -3.62
N SER A 172 -3.68 3.73 -2.59
CA SER A 172 -5.02 3.27 -2.18
C SER A 172 -6.07 3.39 -3.28
N LYS A 173 -5.92 4.39 -4.17
CA LYS A 173 -6.82 4.64 -5.29
C LYS A 173 -6.45 3.83 -6.53
N LEU A 174 -5.17 3.73 -6.85
CA LEU A 174 -4.70 3.12 -8.09
C LEU A 174 -4.40 1.62 -7.99
N LYS A 175 -4.25 1.05 -6.79
CA LYS A 175 -3.96 -0.38 -6.58
C LYS A 175 -4.93 -1.33 -7.30
N PHE A 176 -6.15 -0.89 -7.52
CA PHE A 176 -7.18 -1.66 -8.24
C PHE A 176 -6.97 -1.72 -9.75
N GLU A 177 -6.06 -0.93 -10.29
CA GLU A 177 -5.81 -0.89 -11.74
C GLU A 177 -4.83 -1.97 -12.22
N ASN A 178 -4.27 -2.77 -11.30
CA ASN A 178 -3.41 -3.90 -11.60
C ASN A 178 -4.11 -4.95 -12.45
N GLY A 179 -3.53 -5.28 -13.61
CA GLY A 179 -4.01 -6.37 -14.45
C GLY A 179 -4.05 -6.07 -15.95
N ALA A 180 -4.75 -6.94 -16.68
CA ALA A 180 -4.93 -6.79 -18.11
C ALA A 180 -6.19 -5.97 -18.45
N HIS A 181 -6.01 -4.88 -19.17
CA HIS A 181 -7.08 -4.03 -19.69
C HIS A 181 -7.32 -4.36 -21.16
N ARG A 182 -8.56 -4.51 -21.55
CA ARG A 182 -8.96 -4.93 -22.90
C ARG A 182 -9.76 -3.82 -23.59
N VAL A 183 -9.35 -3.48 -24.82
CA VAL A 183 -10.07 -2.55 -25.67
C VAL A 183 -10.73 -3.28 -26.83
N GLN A 184 -11.93 -2.87 -27.20
CA GLN A 184 -12.68 -3.31 -28.38
C GLN A 184 -13.07 -2.06 -29.16
N ARG A 185 -12.38 -1.83 -30.28
CA ARG A 185 -12.66 -0.73 -31.22
C ARG A 185 -12.16 -1.07 -32.63
N VAL A 186 -12.55 -0.27 -33.60
CA VAL A 186 -11.91 -0.29 -34.91
C VAL A 186 -10.58 0.46 -34.79
N PRO A 187 -9.42 -0.19 -34.98
CA PRO A 187 -8.12 0.47 -34.90
C PRO A 187 -7.97 1.57 -35.94
N GLU A 188 -7.20 2.61 -35.64
CA GLU A 188 -6.85 3.64 -36.62
C GLU A 188 -6.04 3.08 -37.78
N THR A 189 -5.34 1.96 -37.59
CA THR A 189 -4.55 1.23 -38.60
C THR A 189 -5.39 0.26 -39.44
N GLU A 190 -6.67 0.08 -39.16
CA GLU A 190 -7.55 -0.87 -39.84
C GLU A 190 -8.36 -0.18 -40.95
N SER A 191 -8.10 -0.55 -42.21
CA SER A 191 -8.80 0.02 -43.37
C SER A 191 -10.17 -0.63 -43.64
N GLY A 192 -10.43 -1.83 -43.10
CA GLY A 192 -11.64 -2.62 -43.37
C GLY A 192 -12.79 -2.38 -42.39
N GLY A 193 -12.64 -1.47 -41.41
CA GLY A 193 -13.68 -1.13 -40.41
C GLY A 193 -14.00 -2.28 -39.44
N ARG A 194 -13.13 -3.27 -39.32
CA ARG A 194 -13.35 -4.42 -38.42
C ARG A 194 -13.02 -4.05 -36.97
N ILE A 195 -13.85 -4.49 -36.05
CA ILE A 195 -13.59 -4.34 -34.61
C ILE A 195 -12.50 -5.33 -34.21
N HIS A 196 -11.39 -4.80 -33.68
CA HIS A 196 -10.32 -5.60 -33.09
C HIS A 196 -10.40 -5.59 -31.57
N THR A 197 -9.80 -6.61 -30.97
CA THR A 197 -9.65 -6.72 -29.54
C THR A 197 -8.16 -6.69 -29.21
N SER A 198 -7.73 -5.66 -28.51
CA SER A 198 -6.34 -5.48 -28.06
C SER A 198 -6.27 -5.40 -26.54
N THR A 199 -5.10 -5.68 -25.99
CA THR A 199 -4.86 -5.64 -24.55
C THR A 199 -3.60 -4.87 -24.21
N ALA A 200 -3.64 -4.15 -23.09
CA ALA A 200 -2.48 -3.60 -22.42
C ALA A 200 -2.50 -4.04 -20.96
N THR A 201 -1.34 -4.25 -20.38
CA THR A 201 -1.21 -4.60 -18.97
C THR A 201 -0.79 -3.39 -18.16
N VAL A 202 -1.38 -3.26 -16.99
CA VAL A 202 -1.07 -2.19 -16.04
C VAL A 202 -0.54 -2.84 -14.77
N ALA A 203 0.62 -2.36 -14.29
CA ALA A 203 1.15 -2.68 -12.98
C ALA A 203 1.22 -1.39 -12.16
N VAL A 204 0.61 -1.40 -10.99
CA VAL A 204 0.66 -0.33 -10.00
C VAL A 204 1.46 -0.86 -8.82
N LEU A 205 2.60 -0.27 -8.58
CA LEU A 205 3.56 -0.70 -7.57
C LEU A 205 3.82 0.44 -6.60
N PRO A 206 3.83 0.19 -5.28
CA PRO A 206 4.18 1.23 -4.32
C PRO A 206 5.64 1.63 -4.53
N GLU A 207 5.93 2.91 -4.39
CA GLU A 207 7.30 3.40 -4.42
C GLU A 207 8.08 2.82 -3.24
N VAL A 208 9.28 2.31 -3.54
CA VAL A 208 10.14 1.68 -2.54
C VAL A 208 10.98 2.77 -1.89
N GLU A 209 10.96 2.84 -0.57
CA GLU A 209 11.82 3.72 0.20
C GLU A 209 13.29 3.25 0.10
N ASP A 210 14.22 4.18 0.27
CA ASP A 210 15.65 3.88 0.28
C ASP A 210 15.97 2.81 1.34
N VAL A 211 16.78 1.84 0.92
CA VAL A 211 17.16 0.72 1.78
C VAL A 211 18.15 1.19 2.83
N GLU A 212 17.69 1.43 4.04
CA GLU A 212 18.56 1.69 5.18
C GLU A 212 18.96 0.38 5.87
N ILE A 213 20.26 0.29 6.27
CA ILE A 213 20.77 -0.81 7.07
C ILE A 213 21.23 -0.31 8.41
N GLU A 214 20.53 -0.70 9.44
CA GLU A 214 20.97 -0.57 10.82
C GLU A 214 21.70 -1.85 11.22
N ILE A 215 22.97 -1.73 11.61
CA ILE A 215 23.78 -2.85 12.12
C ILE A 215 24.01 -2.62 13.60
N ARG A 216 23.40 -3.45 14.43
CA ARG A 216 23.57 -3.40 15.88
C ARG A 216 24.84 -4.13 16.28
N ASN A 217 25.56 -3.61 17.26
CA ASN A 217 26.78 -4.26 17.74
C ASN A 217 26.53 -5.65 18.37
N GLU A 218 25.35 -5.87 18.92
CA GLU A 218 24.92 -7.15 19.49
C GLU A 218 24.73 -8.26 18.44
N ASP A 219 24.44 -7.87 17.20
CA ASP A 219 24.27 -8.79 16.06
C ASP A 219 25.62 -9.18 15.41
N LEU A 220 26.74 -8.68 15.94
CA LEU A 220 28.06 -8.90 15.37
C LEU A 220 28.89 -9.82 16.26
N LYS A 221 29.40 -10.89 15.67
CA LYS A 221 30.48 -11.69 16.25
C LYS A 221 31.78 -11.30 15.59
N ILE A 222 32.75 -10.81 16.38
CA ILE A 222 34.05 -10.37 15.92
C ILE A 222 35.11 -11.35 16.45
N ASP A 223 35.74 -12.07 15.54
CA ASP A 223 36.83 -13.01 15.84
C ASP A 223 38.14 -12.50 15.26
N THR A 224 39.22 -12.61 16.02
CA THR A 224 40.60 -12.36 15.54
C THR A 224 41.30 -13.68 15.28
N TYR A 225 42.11 -13.72 14.23
CA TYR A 225 42.84 -14.93 13.86
C TYR A 225 44.16 -14.60 13.15
N ARG A 226 45.00 -15.58 13.00
CA ARG A 226 46.29 -15.44 12.27
C ARG A 226 46.04 -15.50 10.78
N SER A 227 46.56 -14.49 10.05
CA SER A 227 46.46 -14.52 8.60
C SER A 227 47.38 -15.60 8.02
N SER A 228 46.86 -16.38 7.07
CA SER A 228 47.63 -17.35 6.30
C SER A 228 48.10 -16.69 5.01
N GLY A 229 49.45 -16.61 4.80
CA GLY A 229 50.02 -16.04 3.57
C GLY A 229 51.52 -16.03 3.58
N ALA A 230 52.16 -15.84 2.42
CA ALA A 230 53.60 -15.63 2.27
C ALA A 230 53.99 -14.29 2.90
N GLY A 231 54.49 -14.30 4.13
CA GLY A 231 54.91 -13.12 4.87
C GLY A 231 55.96 -13.48 5.93
N GLY A 232 56.67 -12.50 6.46
CA GLY A 232 57.69 -12.68 7.50
C GLY A 232 57.11 -13.09 8.86
N GLN A 233 57.97 -13.20 9.89
CA GLN A 233 57.61 -13.67 11.24
C GLN A 233 56.36 -12.98 11.85
N HIS A 234 56.11 -11.72 11.51
CA HIS A 234 54.98 -10.96 12.05
C HIS A 234 53.60 -11.50 11.59
N VAL A 235 53.48 -12.02 10.37
CA VAL A 235 52.22 -12.57 9.81
C VAL A 235 51.82 -13.86 10.48
N ASN A 236 52.80 -14.64 10.93
CA ASN A 236 52.58 -15.98 11.50
C ASN A 236 52.46 -15.98 13.03
N THR A 237 52.79 -14.85 13.69
CA THR A 237 52.85 -14.78 15.18
C THR A 237 51.75 -13.88 15.78
N THR A 238 51.16 -12.97 14.99
CA THR A 238 50.22 -11.98 15.52
C THR A 238 48.80 -12.24 14.97
N ASP A 239 47.78 -12.28 15.85
CA ASP A 239 46.38 -12.41 15.50
C ASP A 239 45.82 -11.06 14.99
N SER A 240 46.33 -10.58 13.84
CA SER A 240 45.96 -9.28 13.27
C SER A 240 44.76 -9.34 12.33
N ALA A 241 44.47 -10.51 11.75
CA ALA A 241 43.33 -10.68 10.87
C ALA A 241 42.03 -10.66 11.67
N VAL A 242 40.99 -10.03 11.10
CA VAL A 242 39.67 -9.88 11.71
C VAL A 242 38.60 -10.52 10.82
N ARG A 243 37.74 -11.29 11.45
CA ARG A 243 36.52 -11.82 10.87
C ARG A 243 35.33 -11.24 11.61
N ILE A 244 34.41 -10.64 10.89
CA ILE A 244 33.14 -10.17 11.43
C ILE A 244 32.02 -11.00 10.82
N THR A 245 31.22 -11.61 11.67
CA THR A 245 30.05 -12.39 11.27
C THR A 245 28.80 -11.66 11.76
N HIS A 246 27.89 -11.37 10.86
CA HIS A 246 26.57 -10.88 11.21
C HIS A 246 25.69 -12.09 11.56
N LEU A 247 25.31 -12.21 12.84
CA LEU A 247 24.63 -13.38 13.38
C LEU A 247 23.28 -13.68 12.71
N PRO A 248 22.39 -12.68 12.49
CA PRO A 248 21.08 -12.95 11.90
C PRO A 248 21.14 -13.47 10.45
N THR A 249 22.08 -12.97 9.64
CA THR A 249 22.18 -13.35 8.22
C THR A 249 23.32 -14.31 7.91
N SER A 250 24.17 -14.61 8.90
CA SER A 250 25.39 -15.42 8.74
C SER A 250 26.37 -14.90 7.68
N VAL A 251 26.26 -13.63 7.28
CA VAL A 251 27.20 -13.00 6.35
C VAL A 251 28.52 -12.74 7.06
N ILE A 252 29.60 -13.13 6.40
CA ILE A 252 30.97 -13.03 6.95
C ILE A 252 31.79 -12.05 6.11
N ALA A 253 32.51 -11.15 6.78
CA ALA A 253 33.52 -10.30 6.18
C ALA A 253 34.87 -10.49 6.89
N THR A 254 35.94 -10.55 6.13
CA THR A 254 37.29 -10.74 6.66
C THR A 254 38.27 -9.70 6.11
N SER A 255 39.24 -9.29 6.93
CA SER A 255 40.35 -8.47 6.50
C SER A 255 41.63 -8.92 7.19
N SER A 256 42.74 -8.96 6.46
CA SER A 256 44.03 -9.57 6.92
C SER A 256 45.23 -8.70 6.60
N GLU A 257 45.22 -7.42 6.95
CA GLU A 257 46.37 -6.52 6.83
C GLU A 257 47.20 -6.47 8.13
N LYS A 258 48.20 -5.60 8.16
CA LYS A 258 49.14 -5.51 9.29
C LYS A 258 48.54 -5.00 10.59
N SER A 259 47.52 -4.17 10.53
CA SER A 259 46.87 -3.54 11.70
C SER A 259 45.52 -4.11 12.00
N GLN A 260 45.32 -4.65 13.18
CA GLN A 260 44.05 -5.20 13.65
C GLN A 260 42.91 -4.15 13.64
N ILE A 261 43.22 -2.90 14.03
CA ILE A 261 42.24 -1.80 14.05
C ILE A 261 41.73 -1.52 12.62
N GLN A 262 42.69 -1.37 11.67
CA GLN A 262 42.36 -1.14 10.26
C GLN A 262 41.59 -2.32 9.65
N ASN A 263 41.93 -3.56 10.03
CA ASN A 263 41.23 -4.77 9.60
C ASN A 263 39.78 -4.79 10.08
N ARG A 264 39.53 -4.37 11.32
CA ARG A 264 38.20 -4.26 11.86
C ARG A 264 37.34 -3.23 11.08
N GLU A 265 37.87 -2.06 10.80
CA GLU A 265 37.20 -1.03 10.02
C GLU A 265 36.93 -1.48 8.58
N LYS A 266 37.90 -2.11 7.93
CA LYS A 266 37.75 -2.64 6.57
C LYS A 266 36.76 -3.78 6.51
N ALA A 267 36.83 -4.73 7.43
CA ALA A 267 35.86 -5.83 7.51
C ALA A 267 34.44 -5.30 7.76
N MET A 268 34.29 -4.27 8.60
CA MET A 268 32.98 -3.64 8.83
C MET A 268 32.46 -2.97 7.55
N LYS A 269 33.26 -2.26 6.79
CA LYS A 269 32.87 -1.65 5.50
C LYS A 269 32.42 -2.72 4.49
N VAL A 270 33.18 -3.82 4.40
CA VAL A 270 32.85 -4.94 3.51
C VAL A 270 31.55 -5.62 3.95
N LEU A 271 31.36 -5.79 5.26
CA LEU A 271 30.12 -6.36 5.81
C LEU A 271 28.91 -5.48 5.46
N LYS A 272 29.00 -4.16 5.70
CA LYS A 272 27.97 -3.20 5.34
C LYS A 272 27.59 -3.29 3.86
N ALA A 273 28.58 -3.28 2.98
CA ALA A 273 28.34 -3.40 1.54
C ALA A 273 27.63 -4.72 1.18
N ARG A 274 28.05 -5.86 1.74
CA ARG A 274 27.42 -7.17 1.48
C ARG A 274 25.98 -7.24 1.99
N LEU A 275 25.73 -6.71 3.18
CA LEU A 275 24.36 -6.65 3.73
C LEU A 275 23.48 -5.73 2.90
N TYR A 276 24.03 -4.61 2.42
CA TYR A 276 23.32 -3.70 1.51
C TYR A 276 22.94 -4.40 0.21
N ASP A 277 23.92 -5.02 -0.46
CA ASP A 277 23.66 -5.75 -1.71
C ASP A 277 22.60 -6.85 -1.53
N MET A 278 22.67 -7.59 -0.41
CA MET A 278 21.70 -8.64 -0.10
C MET A 278 20.29 -8.07 0.08
N LYS A 279 20.17 -6.99 0.85
CA LYS A 279 18.87 -6.35 1.11
C LYS A 279 18.29 -5.73 -0.16
N VAL A 280 19.11 -5.11 -1.00
CA VAL A 280 18.70 -4.60 -2.31
C VAL A 280 18.22 -5.72 -3.22
N GLN A 281 18.92 -6.87 -3.24
CA GLN A 281 18.50 -8.03 -4.02
C GLN A 281 17.17 -8.63 -3.52
N GLU A 282 16.98 -8.70 -2.22
CA GLU A 282 15.70 -9.15 -1.63
C GLU A 282 14.54 -8.23 -2.03
N GLU A 283 14.74 -6.92 -1.93
CA GLU A 283 13.70 -5.95 -2.33
C GLU A 283 13.44 -5.99 -3.84
N GLN A 284 14.48 -6.13 -4.66
CA GLN A 284 14.31 -6.31 -6.11
C GLN A 284 13.54 -7.58 -6.45
N GLN A 285 13.79 -8.70 -5.74
CA GLN A 285 13.06 -9.94 -5.93
C GLN A 285 11.59 -9.82 -5.52
N LYS A 286 11.30 -9.16 -4.39
CA LYS A 286 9.93 -8.86 -3.97
C LYS A 286 9.21 -8.01 -5.00
N TYR A 287 9.84 -6.92 -5.45
CA TYR A 287 9.31 -6.03 -6.47
C TYR A 287 9.02 -6.77 -7.79
N ALA A 288 9.97 -7.59 -8.26
CA ALA A 288 9.79 -8.41 -9.46
C ALA A 288 8.65 -9.43 -9.31
N SER A 289 8.48 -10.02 -8.12
CA SER A 289 7.38 -10.93 -7.81
C SER A 289 6.04 -10.21 -7.80
N GLN A 290 5.95 -9.07 -7.14
CA GLN A 290 4.74 -8.22 -7.11
C GLN A 290 4.35 -7.78 -8.53
N ARG A 291 5.33 -7.29 -9.32
CA ARG A 291 5.11 -6.92 -10.72
C ARG A 291 4.59 -8.09 -11.55
N LYS A 292 5.18 -9.27 -11.41
CA LYS A 292 4.73 -10.48 -12.12
C LYS A 292 3.31 -10.88 -11.73
N SER A 293 2.97 -10.79 -10.45
CA SER A 293 1.62 -11.07 -9.95
C SER A 293 0.60 -10.03 -10.46
N ALA A 294 0.98 -8.75 -10.48
CA ALA A 294 0.13 -7.65 -10.94
C ALA A 294 -0.21 -7.74 -12.44
N VAL A 295 0.75 -8.13 -13.28
CA VAL A 295 0.60 -8.12 -14.77
C VAL A 295 -0.08 -9.37 -15.28
N GLY A 296 0.02 -10.53 -14.60
CA GLY A 296 -0.45 -11.82 -15.14
C GLY A 296 0.26 -12.20 -16.43
N THR A 297 -0.44 -12.86 -17.38
CA THR A 297 0.10 -13.25 -18.69
C THR A 297 -0.14 -12.18 -19.77
N GLY A 298 -1.00 -11.19 -19.52
CA GLY A 298 -1.43 -10.21 -20.52
C GLY A 298 -2.31 -10.77 -21.63
N ASP A 299 -2.79 -12.02 -21.50
CA ASP A 299 -3.67 -12.64 -22.47
C ASP A 299 -5.06 -11.97 -22.47
N ARG A 300 -5.74 -12.01 -23.61
CA ARG A 300 -7.10 -11.47 -23.79
C ARG A 300 -8.14 -12.09 -22.86
N SER A 301 -7.87 -13.28 -22.33
CA SER A 301 -8.73 -13.99 -21.37
C SER A 301 -8.62 -13.44 -19.95
N GLU A 302 -7.46 -12.90 -19.54
CA GLU A 302 -7.17 -12.43 -18.18
C GLU A 302 -7.59 -10.97 -17.93
N ARG A 303 -8.64 -10.51 -18.59
CA ARG A 303 -9.08 -9.13 -18.48
C ARG A 303 -9.69 -8.80 -17.12
N ILE A 304 -9.25 -7.73 -16.51
CA ILE A 304 -9.94 -7.12 -15.36
C ILE A 304 -11.04 -6.16 -15.83
N ARG A 305 -10.77 -5.39 -16.91
CA ARG A 305 -11.69 -4.38 -17.42
C ARG A 305 -11.73 -4.38 -18.94
N THR A 306 -12.92 -4.16 -19.52
CA THR A 306 -13.12 -4.03 -20.95
C THR A 306 -13.68 -2.66 -21.31
N TYR A 307 -13.01 -2.00 -22.26
CA TYR A 307 -13.38 -0.72 -22.85
C TYR A 307 -13.98 -0.99 -24.24
N ASN A 308 -15.30 -0.91 -24.36
CA ASN A 308 -16.05 -1.21 -25.58
C ASN A 308 -16.50 0.09 -26.25
N TYR A 309 -15.77 0.52 -27.29
CA TYR A 309 -16.05 1.77 -28.00
C TYR A 309 -17.36 1.73 -28.80
N PRO A 310 -17.67 0.67 -29.59
CA PRO A 310 -18.94 0.59 -30.31
C PRO A 310 -20.18 0.70 -29.43
N GLN A 311 -20.11 0.25 -28.20
CA GLN A 311 -21.21 0.32 -27.24
C GLN A 311 -21.05 1.44 -26.22
N SER A 312 -20.00 2.25 -26.34
CA SER A 312 -19.68 3.36 -25.41
C SER A 312 -19.73 2.96 -23.93
N ARG A 313 -19.29 1.74 -23.60
CA ARG A 313 -19.34 1.20 -22.25
C ARG A 313 -18.00 0.70 -21.74
N VAL A 314 -17.84 0.76 -20.41
CA VAL A 314 -16.75 0.11 -19.69
C VAL A 314 -17.34 -0.93 -18.74
N THR A 315 -16.75 -2.12 -18.70
CA THR A 315 -17.18 -3.20 -17.80
C THR A 315 -15.99 -3.66 -16.97
N ASP A 316 -16.07 -3.52 -15.64
CA ASP A 316 -15.14 -4.15 -14.71
C ASP A 316 -15.65 -5.55 -14.37
N HIS A 317 -14.86 -6.56 -14.75
CA HIS A 317 -15.29 -7.97 -14.66
C HIS A 317 -15.15 -8.54 -13.24
N ARG A 318 -14.38 -7.90 -12.37
CA ARG A 318 -14.17 -8.36 -10.99
C ARG A 318 -15.43 -8.22 -10.15
N ILE A 319 -16.13 -7.12 -10.35
CA ILE A 319 -17.37 -6.77 -9.61
C ILE A 319 -18.61 -6.75 -10.50
N GLY A 320 -18.49 -7.08 -11.80
CA GLY A 320 -19.61 -7.07 -12.74
C GLY A 320 -20.17 -5.68 -13.04
N LEU A 321 -19.46 -4.60 -12.68
CA LEU A 321 -19.92 -3.22 -12.89
C LEU A 321 -19.84 -2.85 -14.37
N THR A 322 -20.93 -2.31 -14.93
CA THR A 322 -20.98 -1.84 -16.32
C THR A 322 -21.47 -0.40 -16.37
N LEU A 323 -20.68 0.51 -16.94
CA LEU A 323 -20.97 1.93 -17.05
C LEU A 323 -21.04 2.36 -18.53
N GLN A 324 -22.08 3.06 -18.90
CA GLN A 324 -22.31 3.63 -20.25
C GLN A 324 -21.67 5.04 -20.38
N LYS A 325 -20.40 5.17 -19.91
CA LYS A 325 -19.72 6.47 -19.76
C LYS A 325 -18.28 6.38 -20.28
N LEU A 326 -18.00 5.56 -21.32
CA LEU A 326 -16.65 5.31 -21.81
C LEU A 326 -15.86 6.61 -22.04
N GLY A 327 -16.45 7.60 -22.73
CA GLY A 327 -15.76 8.87 -23.02
C GLY A 327 -15.34 9.61 -21.76
N GLN A 328 -16.18 9.66 -20.74
CA GLN A 328 -15.86 10.31 -19.47
C GLN A 328 -14.76 9.55 -18.72
N ILE A 329 -14.83 8.22 -18.70
CA ILE A 329 -13.81 7.38 -18.07
C ILE A 329 -12.46 7.58 -18.73
N MET A 330 -12.39 7.63 -20.06
CA MET A 330 -11.13 7.90 -20.81
C MET A 330 -10.61 9.34 -20.59
N GLU A 331 -11.47 10.26 -20.12
CA GLU A 331 -11.09 11.60 -19.68
C GLU A 331 -10.71 11.68 -18.18
N GLY A 332 -10.58 10.55 -17.50
CA GLY A 332 -10.08 10.46 -16.13
C GLY A 332 -11.14 10.34 -15.04
N HIS A 333 -12.44 10.25 -15.37
CA HIS A 333 -13.50 10.07 -14.36
C HIS A 333 -13.58 8.60 -13.94
N LEU A 334 -12.68 8.18 -13.05
CA LEU A 334 -12.57 6.80 -12.55
C LEU A 334 -13.22 6.60 -11.18
N GLU A 335 -13.68 7.66 -10.52
CA GLU A 335 -14.15 7.65 -9.13
C GLU A 335 -15.21 6.56 -8.90
N GLU A 336 -16.23 6.49 -9.76
CA GLU A 336 -17.34 5.53 -9.61
C GLU A 336 -16.85 4.06 -9.65
N ILE A 337 -15.83 3.78 -10.45
CA ILE A 337 -15.24 2.43 -10.53
C ILE A 337 -14.38 2.15 -9.30
N ILE A 338 -13.54 3.10 -8.91
CA ILE A 338 -12.63 2.98 -7.77
C ILE A 338 -13.41 2.84 -6.47
N ASP A 339 -14.46 3.65 -6.28
CA ASP A 339 -15.31 3.58 -5.10
C ASP A 339 -16.06 2.24 -5.00
N ALA A 340 -16.57 1.73 -6.13
CA ALA A 340 -17.20 0.41 -6.16
C ALA A 340 -16.22 -0.74 -5.85
N LEU A 341 -14.98 -0.66 -6.32
CA LEU A 341 -13.92 -1.63 -6.02
C LEU A 341 -13.47 -1.55 -4.56
N THR A 342 -13.34 -0.33 -4.03
CA THR A 342 -13.03 -0.09 -2.62
C THR A 342 -14.11 -0.69 -1.71
N LEU A 343 -15.38 -0.46 -2.04
CA LEU A 343 -16.50 -1.03 -1.29
C LEU A 343 -16.52 -2.57 -1.35
N SER A 344 -16.18 -3.15 -2.51
CA SER A 344 -16.06 -4.61 -2.66
C SER A 344 -14.93 -5.17 -1.80
N GLU A 345 -13.74 -4.53 -1.81
CA GLU A 345 -12.60 -4.94 -0.97
C GLU A 345 -12.96 -4.85 0.52
N GLN A 346 -13.60 -3.75 0.95
CA GLN A 346 -14.04 -3.58 2.33
C GLN A 346 -15.05 -4.65 2.74
N THR A 347 -16.01 -4.97 1.87
CA THR A 347 -17.02 -5.99 2.12
C THR A 347 -16.39 -7.37 2.28
N ASP A 348 -15.41 -7.71 1.46
CA ASP A 348 -14.74 -9.01 1.53
C ASP A 348 -13.86 -9.12 2.79
N LYS A 349 -13.11 -8.08 3.14
CA LYS A 349 -12.35 -7.99 4.40
C LYS A 349 -13.27 -8.08 5.65
N LEU A 350 -14.44 -7.46 5.60
CA LEU A 350 -15.43 -7.59 6.69
C LEU A 350 -15.95 -9.01 6.86
N LYS A 351 -16.14 -9.75 5.74
CA LYS A 351 -16.52 -11.18 5.82
C LYS A 351 -15.40 -12.02 6.45
N GLU A 352 -14.15 -11.78 6.08
CA GLU A 352 -12.97 -12.45 6.64
C GLU A 352 -12.84 -12.18 8.15
N LEU A 353 -13.00 -10.93 8.59
CA LEU A 353 -13.05 -10.55 10.01
C LEU A 353 -14.15 -11.28 10.78
N ASN A 354 -15.36 -11.37 10.19
CA ASN A 354 -16.48 -12.06 10.83
C ASN A 354 -16.28 -13.59 10.90
N ASN A 355 -15.50 -14.16 9.98
CA ASN A 355 -15.16 -15.58 9.97
C ASN A 355 -13.99 -15.93 10.90
N GLY A 356 -13.29 -14.94 11.47
CA GLY A 356 -12.13 -15.13 12.34
C GLY A 356 -10.87 -15.54 11.58
N GLU A 357 -10.77 -15.19 10.29
CA GLU A 357 -9.64 -15.50 9.40
C GLU A 357 -8.58 -14.37 9.33
N LEU A 358 -8.82 -13.23 10.03
CA LEU A 358 -7.90 -12.08 10.16
C LEU A 358 -7.49 -11.87 11.61
#